data_c5295bdd5167749e7473e22b6ba0e9c5
#
_entry.id   c5295bdd5167749e7473e22b6ba0e9c5
#
_cell.length_a   1.000
_cell.length_b   1.000
_cell.length_c   1.000
_cell.angle_alpha   90.00
_cell.angle_beta   90.00
_cell.angle_gamma   90.00
#
_symmetry.space_group_name_H-M   'P 1'
#
loop_
_entity.id
_entity.type
_entity.pdbx_description
1 polymer ?
#
loop_
_entity_poly.entity_id
_entity_poly.type
_entity_poly.pdbx_seq_one_letter_code
_entity_poly.pdbx_strand_id
1 'polypeptide(L)'
;MDTNRLKRFATEARNILMQGVVHRLSALGFLPDGSVTEEPQQQGGGATFMGDTVTQDFYDKWQSLHHAVTERSIAEVAEEAAYTWFNRLVAIRILVKNGLASPVLEYESEDVLVPLLVSEARQGRMPEIDADSMRKLTELLDDDSKTNEQFALLIVAYCHENPIINKCFGRISDYTELLLPTNILTDGGFVYLLNHTEFIAEEDYRSPELIGWLYQFYIS
;
A
#
# COMPACT_ATOMS: atom_id res chain seq x y z
N MET A 1 -4.76 -26.88 5.78
CA MET A 1 -4.71 -25.73 4.84
C MET A 1 -5.39 -26.12 3.52
N ASP A 2 -6.41 -25.36 3.11
CA ASP A 2 -7.17 -25.61 1.86
C ASP A 2 -6.60 -24.75 0.73
N THR A 3 -5.84 -25.35 -0.16
CA THR A 3 -5.16 -24.67 -1.26
C THR A 3 -6.12 -24.04 -2.29
N ASN A 4 -7.34 -24.59 -2.47
CA ASN A 4 -8.34 -24.00 -3.36
C ASN A 4 -8.89 -22.69 -2.80
N ARG A 5 -9.10 -22.63 -1.49
CA ARG A 5 -9.52 -21.38 -0.80
C ARG A 5 -8.42 -20.32 -0.89
N LEU A 6 -7.16 -20.71 -0.67
CA LEU A 6 -6.02 -19.78 -0.80
C LEU A 6 -5.86 -19.26 -2.22
N LYS A 7 -6.06 -20.11 -3.23
CA LYS A 7 -6.03 -19.66 -4.63
C LYS A 7 -7.12 -18.63 -4.92
N ARG A 8 -8.34 -18.85 -4.44
CA ARG A 8 -9.43 -17.87 -4.59
C ARG A 8 -9.10 -16.55 -3.91
N PHE A 9 -8.58 -16.59 -2.69
CA PHE A 9 -8.12 -15.38 -1.99
C PHE A 9 -7.06 -14.62 -2.80
N ALA A 10 -6.01 -15.30 -3.26
CA ALA A 10 -4.92 -14.66 -4.01
C ALA A 10 -5.41 -14.04 -5.33
N THR A 11 -6.33 -14.73 -6.04
CA THR A 11 -6.92 -14.21 -7.28
C THR A 11 -7.77 -12.96 -7.02
N GLU A 12 -8.61 -12.98 -5.99
CA GLU A 12 -9.45 -11.84 -5.60
C GLU A 12 -8.59 -10.65 -5.16
N ALA A 13 -7.61 -10.90 -4.30
CA ALA A 13 -6.65 -9.90 -3.84
C ALA A 13 -5.91 -9.23 -5.01
N ARG A 14 -5.42 -10.04 -5.95
CA ARG A 14 -4.73 -9.53 -7.15
C ARG A 14 -5.62 -8.60 -7.96
N ASN A 15 -6.86 -8.99 -8.21
CA ASN A 15 -7.80 -8.17 -8.98
C ASN A 15 -8.09 -6.83 -8.29
N ILE A 16 -8.32 -6.85 -6.98
CA ILE A 16 -8.57 -5.64 -6.19
C ILE A 16 -7.35 -4.71 -6.23
N LEU A 17 -6.16 -5.24 -5.97
CA LEU A 17 -4.92 -4.46 -5.93
C LEU A 17 -4.57 -3.89 -7.30
N MET A 18 -4.66 -4.69 -8.36
CA MET A 18 -4.40 -4.24 -9.74
C MET A 18 -5.31 -3.09 -10.13
N GLN A 19 -6.60 -3.20 -9.85
CA GLN A 19 -7.57 -2.14 -10.13
C GLN A 19 -7.19 -0.84 -9.40
N GLY A 20 -6.85 -0.94 -8.12
CA GLY A 20 -6.47 0.22 -7.31
C GLY A 20 -5.17 0.88 -7.77
N VAL A 21 -4.16 0.08 -8.17
CA VAL A 21 -2.90 0.61 -8.71
C VAL A 21 -3.12 1.30 -10.06
N VAL A 22 -3.90 0.72 -10.96
CA VAL A 22 -4.22 1.35 -12.25
C VAL A 22 -4.94 2.68 -12.06
N HIS A 23 -5.89 2.76 -11.12
CA HIS A 23 -6.54 4.03 -10.76
C HIS A 23 -5.51 5.03 -10.18
N ARG A 24 -4.56 4.56 -9.38
CA ARG A 24 -3.50 5.43 -8.84
C ARG A 24 -2.58 5.96 -9.92
N LEU A 25 -2.18 5.13 -10.88
CA LEU A 25 -1.40 5.57 -12.05
C LEU A 25 -2.15 6.64 -12.84
N SER A 26 -3.45 6.45 -13.09
CA SER A 26 -4.28 7.47 -13.72
C SER A 26 -4.34 8.78 -12.93
N ALA A 27 -4.44 8.71 -11.59
CA ALA A 27 -4.40 9.89 -10.73
C ALA A 27 -3.02 10.58 -10.71
N LEU A 28 -1.95 9.87 -11.07
CA LEU A 28 -0.61 10.41 -11.27
C LEU A 28 -0.35 10.89 -12.70
N GLY A 29 -1.40 10.95 -13.54
CA GLY A 29 -1.35 11.49 -14.89
C GLY A 29 -1.00 10.50 -15.99
N PHE A 30 -0.83 9.21 -15.69
CA PHE A 30 -0.51 8.18 -16.69
C PHE A 30 -1.75 7.69 -17.41
N LEU A 31 -1.67 7.65 -18.74
CA LEU A 31 -2.69 7.07 -19.60
C LEU A 31 -2.41 5.58 -19.87
N PRO A 32 -3.40 4.80 -20.32
CA PRO A 32 -3.23 3.36 -20.56
C PRO A 32 -2.12 2.98 -21.55
N ASP A 33 -1.76 3.89 -22.45
CA ASP A 33 -0.68 3.71 -23.41
C ASP A 33 0.72 4.10 -22.90
N GLY A 34 0.81 4.52 -21.62
CA GLY A 34 2.05 4.95 -20.99
C GLY A 34 2.39 6.42 -21.17
N SER A 35 1.65 7.14 -22.00
CA SER A 35 1.80 8.61 -22.09
C SER A 35 1.27 9.30 -20.85
N VAL A 36 1.62 10.57 -20.68
CA VAL A 36 1.23 11.35 -19.49
C VAL A 36 0.42 12.59 -19.90
N THR A 37 -0.56 12.94 -19.08
CA THR A 37 -1.39 14.13 -19.27
C THR A 37 -0.69 15.40 -18.82
N GLU A 38 0.11 15.30 -17.75
CA GLU A 38 0.87 16.39 -17.16
C GLU A 38 2.09 15.84 -16.43
N GLU A 39 3.21 16.51 -16.54
CA GLU A 39 4.44 16.20 -15.80
C GLU A 39 4.64 17.20 -14.66
N PRO A 40 5.14 16.76 -13.49
CA PRO A 40 5.53 17.68 -12.44
C PRO A 40 6.58 18.67 -12.95
N GLN A 41 6.37 19.97 -12.68
CA GLN A 41 7.29 21.04 -13.06
C GLN A 41 8.13 21.43 -11.85
N GLN A 42 9.44 21.24 -11.92
CA GLN A 42 10.35 21.56 -10.84
C GLN A 42 10.35 23.07 -10.55
N GLN A 43 10.25 23.44 -9.29
CA GLN A 43 10.23 24.82 -8.84
C GLN A 43 10.85 24.96 -7.43
N GLY A 44 11.98 25.63 -7.33
CA GLY A 44 12.52 26.14 -6.08
C GLY A 44 12.70 25.16 -4.91
N GLY A 45 13.13 23.91 -5.16
CA GLY A 45 13.32 22.90 -4.12
C GLY A 45 12.11 21.97 -3.89
N GLY A 46 11.13 22.05 -4.78
CA GLY A 46 9.99 21.14 -4.90
C GLY A 46 9.51 21.14 -6.35
N ALA A 47 8.22 20.87 -6.55
CA ALA A 47 7.59 20.94 -7.86
C ALA A 47 6.13 21.37 -7.75
N THR A 48 5.54 21.73 -8.88
CA THR A 48 4.09 21.85 -9.03
C THR A 48 3.56 20.69 -9.86
N PHE A 49 2.44 20.11 -9.46
CA PHE A 49 1.80 19.01 -10.16
C PHE A 49 0.29 19.09 -10.01
N MET A 50 -0.44 19.12 -11.12
CA MET A 50 -1.90 19.24 -11.17
C MET A 50 -2.46 20.40 -10.32
N GLY A 51 -1.74 21.51 -10.29
CA GLY A 51 -2.13 22.71 -9.53
C GLY A 51 -1.67 22.74 -8.06
N ASP A 52 -1.12 21.67 -7.54
CA ASP A 52 -0.63 21.57 -6.17
C ASP A 52 0.90 21.70 -6.09
N THR A 53 1.38 22.20 -4.95
CA THR A 53 2.81 22.15 -4.63
C THR A 53 3.14 20.78 -4.05
N VAL A 54 4.15 20.12 -4.62
CA VAL A 54 4.64 18.81 -4.19
C VAL A 54 6.12 18.88 -3.79
N THR A 55 6.55 17.90 -2.99
CA THR A 55 7.93 17.83 -2.50
C THR A 55 8.92 17.42 -3.59
N GLN A 56 10.21 17.71 -3.38
CA GLN A 56 11.26 17.21 -4.25
C GLN A 56 11.27 15.66 -4.29
N ASP A 57 11.04 15.00 -3.15
CA ASP A 57 10.95 13.55 -3.07
C ASP A 57 9.82 12.98 -3.96
N PHE A 58 8.64 13.62 -3.96
CA PHE A 58 7.57 13.26 -4.89
C PHE A 58 8.00 13.41 -6.35
N TYR A 59 8.65 14.54 -6.69
CA TYR A 59 9.15 14.79 -8.04
C TYR A 59 10.10 13.68 -8.49
N ASP A 60 11.10 13.35 -7.66
CA ASP A 60 12.11 12.35 -7.98
C ASP A 60 11.48 10.96 -8.15
N LYS A 61 10.54 10.58 -7.28
CA LYS A 61 9.79 9.31 -7.38
C LYS A 61 8.89 9.28 -8.62
N TRP A 62 8.25 10.39 -8.96
CA TRP A 62 7.42 10.48 -10.16
C TRP A 62 8.26 10.33 -11.43
N GLN A 63 9.46 10.95 -11.49
CA GLN A 63 10.39 10.80 -12.61
C GLN A 63 10.86 9.32 -12.74
N SER A 64 11.17 8.67 -11.63
CA SER A 64 11.50 7.25 -11.61
C SER A 64 10.35 6.38 -12.12
N LEU A 65 9.11 6.70 -11.73
CA LEU A 65 7.90 6.03 -12.22
C LEU A 65 7.73 6.20 -13.73
N HIS A 66 7.88 7.43 -14.23
CA HIS A 66 7.78 7.73 -15.66
C HIS A 66 8.82 6.95 -16.47
N HIS A 67 10.06 6.91 -15.97
CA HIS A 67 11.10 6.10 -16.60
C HIS A 67 10.74 4.61 -16.63
N ALA A 68 10.27 4.06 -15.51
CA ALA A 68 9.88 2.66 -15.42
C ALA A 68 8.71 2.31 -16.38
N VAL A 69 7.72 3.18 -16.50
CA VAL A 69 6.60 3.01 -17.43
C VAL A 69 7.08 3.05 -18.89
N THR A 70 8.03 3.94 -19.20
CA THR A 70 8.60 4.07 -20.55
C THR A 70 9.43 2.86 -20.97
N GLU A 71 10.24 2.33 -20.03
CA GLU A 71 11.10 1.17 -20.28
C GLU A 71 10.35 -0.16 -20.34
N ARG A 72 9.22 -0.26 -19.67
CA ARG A 72 8.44 -1.50 -19.57
C ARG A 72 7.03 -1.31 -20.16
N SER A 73 6.04 -1.15 -19.30
CA SER A 73 4.66 -0.83 -19.64
C SER A 73 3.87 -0.47 -18.37
N ILE A 74 2.72 0.18 -18.53
CA ILE A 74 1.77 0.41 -17.42
C ILE A 74 1.39 -0.90 -16.75
N ALA A 75 1.12 -1.95 -17.52
CA ALA A 75 0.68 -3.24 -16.99
C ALA A 75 1.75 -3.89 -16.12
N GLU A 76 3.00 -3.91 -16.56
CA GLU A 76 4.11 -4.50 -15.79
C GLU A 76 4.43 -3.72 -14.52
N VAL A 77 4.41 -2.38 -14.59
CA VAL A 77 4.60 -1.52 -13.42
C VAL A 77 3.44 -1.69 -12.42
N ALA A 78 2.21 -1.76 -12.90
CA ALA A 78 1.05 -2.00 -12.05
C ALA A 78 1.10 -3.38 -11.36
N GLU A 79 1.49 -4.42 -12.10
CA GLU A 79 1.64 -5.78 -11.57
C GLU A 79 2.71 -5.82 -10.45
N GLU A 80 3.86 -5.22 -10.67
CA GLU A 80 4.95 -5.14 -9.68
C GLU A 80 4.51 -4.40 -8.42
N ALA A 81 3.83 -3.27 -8.57
CA ALA A 81 3.36 -2.50 -7.43
C ALA A 81 2.27 -3.24 -6.64
N ALA A 82 1.28 -3.82 -7.33
CA ALA A 82 0.23 -4.60 -6.70
C ALA A 82 0.80 -5.80 -5.95
N TYR A 83 1.76 -6.52 -6.53
CA TYR A 83 2.47 -7.61 -5.91
C TYR A 83 3.28 -7.18 -4.68
N THR A 84 3.94 -6.03 -4.76
CA THR A 84 4.70 -5.45 -3.65
C THR A 84 3.80 -5.17 -2.44
N TRP A 85 2.64 -4.59 -2.66
CA TRP A 85 1.67 -4.30 -1.59
C TRP A 85 1.00 -5.57 -1.06
N PHE A 86 0.63 -6.51 -1.93
CA PHE A 86 0.11 -7.81 -1.52
C PHE A 86 1.03 -8.49 -0.50
N ASN A 87 2.29 -8.65 -0.85
CA ASN A 87 3.26 -9.36 -0.01
C ASN A 87 3.42 -8.69 1.36
N ARG A 88 3.53 -7.37 1.39
CA ARG A 88 3.73 -6.64 2.65
C ARG A 88 2.51 -6.69 3.56
N LEU A 89 1.34 -6.45 3.02
CA LEU A 89 0.11 -6.43 3.82
C LEU A 89 -0.26 -7.84 4.33
N VAL A 90 -0.08 -8.87 3.51
CA VAL A 90 -0.25 -10.27 3.95
C VAL A 90 0.78 -10.63 5.03
N ALA A 91 2.03 -10.25 4.86
CA ALA A 91 3.06 -10.54 5.86
C ALA A 91 2.77 -9.81 7.19
N ILE A 92 2.32 -8.56 7.17
CA ILE A 92 1.88 -7.85 8.37
C ILE A 92 0.77 -8.64 9.08
N ARG A 93 -0.23 -9.10 8.33
CA ARG A 93 -1.32 -9.90 8.90
C ARG A 93 -0.81 -11.19 9.52
N ILE A 94 0.10 -11.91 8.86
CA ILE A 94 0.73 -13.13 9.38
C ILE A 94 1.50 -12.83 10.68
N LEU A 95 2.28 -11.76 10.74
CA LEU A 95 3.02 -11.37 11.94
C LEU A 95 2.08 -11.10 13.13
N VAL A 96 1.00 -10.36 12.90
CA VAL A 96 0.00 -10.07 13.93
C VAL A 96 -0.67 -11.36 14.42
N LYS A 97 -1.09 -12.23 13.54
CA LYS A 97 -1.73 -13.52 13.87
C LYS A 97 -0.81 -14.48 14.64
N ASN A 98 0.49 -14.32 14.51
CA ASN A 98 1.49 -15.07 15.27
C ASN A 98 2.01 -14.33 16.50
N GLY A 99 1.46 -13.18 16.86
CA GLY A 99 1.87 -12.40 18.04
C GLY A 99 3.26 -11.76 17.90
N LEU A 100 3.77 -11.60 16.67
CA LEU A 100 5.08 -11.03 16.38
C LEU A 100 5.02 -9.52 16.05
N ALA A 101 3.82 -8.96 15.90
CA ALA A 101 3.56 -7.54 15.71
C ALA A 101 2.22 -7.16 16.34
N SER A 102 2.08 -5.89 16.68
CA SER A 102 0.79 -5.33 17.12
C SER A 102 -0.16 -5.20 15.93
N PRO A 103 -1.49 -5.29 16.15
CA PRO A 103 -2.48 -5.05 15.12
C PRO A 103 -2.36 -3.63 14.55
N VAL A 104 -2.34 -3.50 13.23
CA VAL A 104 -2.25 -2.22 12.50
C VAL A 104 -3.23 -2.13 11.34
N LEU A 105 -3.58 -3.26 10.71
CA LEU A 105 -4.53 -3.33 9.61
C LEU A 105 -5.96 -3.65 10.07
N GLU A 106 -6.10 -4.19 11.27
CA GLU A 106 -7.38 -4.48 11.91
C GLU A 106 -8.16 -3.19 12.14
N TYR A 107 -9.48 -3.29 12.12
CA TYR A 107 -10.38 -2.18 12.43
C TYR A 107 -10.60 -2.05 13.95
N GLU A 108 -10.89 -0.84 14.40
CA GLU A 108 -11.21 -0.57 15.80
C GLU A 108 -12.52 -1.27 16.23
N SER A 109 -13.50 -1.33 15.31
CA SER A 109 -14.75 -2.05 15.47
C SER A 109 -15.31 -2.48 14.12
N GLU A 110 -16.33 -3.35 14.11
CA GLU A 110 -16.99 -3.80 12.88
C GLU A 110 -17.67 -2.65 12.09
N ASP A 111 -18.08 -1.61 12.79
CA ASP A 111 -18.80 -0.46 12.21
C ASP A 111 -17.85 0.65 11.72
N VAL A 112 -16.58 0.61 12.09
CA VAL A 112 -15.59 1.66 11.79
C VAL A 112 -14.46 1.11 10.94
N LEU A 113 -14.57 1.29 9.61
CA LEU A 113 -13.60 0.79 8.64
C LEU A 113 -12.31 1.66 8.58
N VAL A 114 -11.78 2.03 9.75
CA VAL A 114 -10.52 2.75 9.89
C VAL A 114 -9.49 1.80 10.50
N PRO A 115 -8.35 1.54 9.82
CA PRO A 115 -7.31 0.70 10.38
C PRO A 115 -6.72 1.27 11.68
N LEU A 116 -6.37 0.40 12.61
CA LEU A 116 -5.74 0.80 13.89
C LEU A 116 -4.50 1.66 13.70
N LEU A 117 -3.73 1.43 12.64
CA LEU A 117 -2.58 2.28 12.29
C LEU A 117 -2.95 3.76 12.17
N VAL A 118 -4.12 4.06 11.60
CA VAL A 118 -4.61 5.44 11.44
C VAL A 118 -5.24 5.94 12.72
N SER A 119 -6.10 5.16 13.38
CA SER A 119 -6.77 5.60 14.61
C SER A 119 -5.77 5.82 15.75
N GLU A 120 -4.72 5.03 15.84
CA GLU A 120 -3.63 5.22 16.80
C GLU A 120 -2.76 6.45 16.48
N ALA A 121 -2.48 6.70 15.19
CA ALA A 121 -1.75 7.91 14.80
C ALA A 121 -2.51 9.18 15.16
N ARG A 122 -3.84 9.21 15.01
CA ARG A 122 -4.71 10.31 15.48
C ARG A 122 -4.64 10.53 17.00
N GLN A 123 -4.24 9.51 17.76
CA GLN A 123 -4.01 9.56 19.21
C GLN A 123 -2.53 9.82 19.56
N GLY A 124 -1.69 10.14 18.57
CA GLY A 124 -0.27 10.41 18.78
C GLY A 124 0.64 9.17 18.85
N ARG A 125 0.12 7.97 18.57
CA ARG A 125 0.92 6.74 18.50
C ARG A 125 1.10 6.35 17.04
N MET A 126 2.30 6.56 16.50
CA MET A 126 2.61 6.33 15.10
C MET A 126 4.04 5.80 14.92
N PRO A 127 4.34 5.14 13.78
CA PRO A 127 5.70 4.72 13.46
C PRO A 127 6.63 5.93 13.30
N GLU A 128 7.93 5.67 13.32
CA GLU A 128 8.94 6.69 13.04
C GLU A 128 8.80 7.18 11.59
N ILE A 129 8.66 8.49 11.44
CA ILE A 129 8.41 9.16 10.16
C ILE A 129 9.42 10.28 10.00
N ASP A 130 9.93 10.47 8.76
CA ASP A 130 10.79 11.60 8.44
C ASP A 130 10.06 12.96 8.62
N ALA A 131 10.84 14.04 8.77
CA ALA A 131 10.30 15.35 9.10
C ALA A 131 9.32 15.91 8.06
N ASP A 132 9.53 15.63 6.78
CA ASP A 132 8.67 16.15 5.71
C ASP A 132 7.34 15.38 5.66
N SER A 133 7.40 14.06 5.76
CA SER A 133 6.21 13.20 5.87
C SER A 133 5.42 13.47 7.15
N MET A 134 6.11 13.74 8.27
CA MET A 134 5.47 14.12 9.54
C MET A 134 4.70 15.43 9.41
N ARG A 135 5.27 16.44 8.77
CA ARG A 135 4.59 17.73 8.54
C ARG A 135 3.30 17.51 7.73
N LYS A 136 3.41 16.79 6.61
CA LYS A 136 2.26 16.45 5.77
C LYS A 136 1.21 15.63 6.51
N LEU A 137 1.63 14.63 7.29
CA LEU A 137 0.72 13.83 8.11
C LEU A 137 -0.02 14.70 9.14
N THR A 138 0.70 15.60 9.82
CA THR A 138 0.09 16.50 10.82
C THR A 138 -1.01 17.37 10.21
N GLU A 139 -0.82 17.86 8.98
CA GLU A 139 -1.85 18.63 8.25
C GLU A 139 -3.09 17.79 7.89
N LEU A 140 -2.92 16.47 7.74
CA LEU A 140 -3.99 15.55 7.35
C LEU A 140 -4.74 14.95 8.55
N LEU A 141 -4.12 14.85 9.73
CA LEU A 141 -4.66 14.06 10.87
C LEU A 141 -5.98 14.61 11.43
N ASP A 142 -6.23 15.90 11.27
CA ASP A 142 -7.45 16.56 11.75
C ASP A 142 -8.64 16.42 10.79
N ASP A 143 -8.43 15.81 9.61
CA ASP A 143 -9.46 15.64 8.58
C ASP A 143 -9.75 14.15 8.34
N ASP A 144 -10.86 13.67 8.88
CA ASP A 144 -11.31 12.28 8.73
C ASP A 144 -11.58 11.87 7.28
N SER A 145 -11.87 12.83 6.39
CA SER A 145 -12.03 12.55 4.96
C SER A 145 -10.73 12.16 4.26
N LYS A 146 -9.59 12.40 4.91
CA LYS A 146 -8.23 12.12 4.42
C LYS A 146 -7.62 10.82 4.94
N THR A 147 -8.46 9.89 5.37
CA THR A 147 -8.03 8.58 5.92
C THR A 147 -7.11 7.81 4.96
N ASN A 148 -7.38 7.83 3.66
CA ASN A 148 -6.53 7.16 2.66
C ASN A 148 -5.13 7.78 2.58
N GLU A 149 -5.04 9.10 2.59
CA GLU A 149 -3.77 9.83 2.52
C GLU A 149 -2.97 9.66 3.82
N GLN A 150 -3.65 9.65 4.97
CA GLN A 150 -3.05 9.33 6.27
C GLN A 150 -2.48 7.91 6.27
N PHE A 151 -3.28 6.94 5.84
CA PHE A 151 -2.86 5.54 5.75
C PHE A 151 -1.66 5.36 4.82
N ALA A 152 -1.65 6.02 3.67
CA ALA A 152 -0.55 5.91 2.70
C ALA A 152 0.81 6.33 3.30
N LEU A 153 0.86 7.42 4.05
CA LEU A 153 2.08 7.85 4.75
C LEU A 153 2.48 6.88 5.86
N LEU A 154 1.50 6.47 6.66
CA LEU A 154 1.73 5.62 7.82
C LEU A 154 2.15 4.20 7.46
N ILE A 155 1.55 3.59 6.44
CA ILE A 155 1.88 2.20 6.05
C ILE A 155 3.27 2.09 5.42
N VAL A 156 3.70 3.10 4.67
CA VAL A 156 5.07 3.17 4.15
C VAL A 156 6.06 3.26 5.31
N ALA A 157 5.84 4.18 6.26
CA ALA A 157 6.67 4.34 7.43
C ALA A 157 6.73 3.06 8.28
N TYR A 158 5.58 2.44 8.52
CA TYR A 158 5.50 1.17 9.25
C TYR A 158 6.33 0.06 8.57
N CYS A 159 6.24 -0.08 7.26
CA CYS A 159 7.02 -1.06 6.51
C CYS A 159 8.52 -0.79 6.58
N HIS A 160 8.93 0.49 6.62
CA HIS A 160 10.34 0.87 6.74
C HIS A 160 10.91 0.63 8.15
N GLU A 161 10.10 0.86 9.19
CA GLU A 161 10.50 0.68 10.58
C GLU A 161 10.49 -0.79 11.01
N ASN A 162 9.52 -1.58 10.54
CA ASN A 162 9.37 -2.96 10.96
C ASN A 162 10.54 -3.82 10.50
N PRO A 163 11.37 -4.36 11.44
CA PRO A 163 12.61 -5.04 11.08
C PRO A 163 12.39 -6.35 10.32
N ILE A 164 11.27 -7.03 10.55
CA ILE A 164 10.97 -8.31 9.89
C ILE A 164 10.54 -8.02 8.44
N ILE A 165 9.59 -7.08 8.25
CA ILE A 165 9.13 -6.67 6.93
C ILE A 165 10.29 -6.15 6.09
N ASN A 166 11.11 -5.27 6.67
CA ASN A 166 12.26 -4.70 5.99
C ASN A 166 13.31 -5.77 5.63
N LYS A 167 13.54 -6.75 6.51
CA LYS A 167 14.48 -7.86 6.25
C LYS A 167 13.97 -8.80 5.16
N CYS A 168 12.66 -9.07 5.11
CA CYS A 168 12.07 -10.01 4.15
C CYS A 168 11.91 -9.42 2.75
N PHE A 169 11.55 -8.14 2.64
CA PHE A 169 11.14 -7.51 1.38
C PHE A 169 11.98 -6.29 0.99
N GLY A 170 12.93 -5.87 1.85
CA GLY A 170 13.65 -4.61 1.69
C GLY A 170 12.75 -3.39 1.93
N ARG A 171 13.35 -2.19 1.84
CA ARG A 171 12.56 -0.95 1.86
C ARG A 171 11.66 -0.88 0.63
N ILE A 172 10.48 -0.32 0.81
CA ILE A 172 9.72 0.16 -0.33
C ILE A 172 10.55 1.32 -0.87
N SER A 173 11.11 1.14 -2.04
CA SER A 173 11.95 2.15 -2.65
C SER A 173 11.24 2.76 -3.83
N ASP A 174 11.67 3.97 -4.16
CA ASP A 174 11.28 4.55 -5.40
C ASP A 174 9.78 4.85 -5.54
N TYR A 175 9.35 4.81 -6.78
CA TYR A 175 7.99 5.11 -7.20
C TYR A 175 6.91 4.17 -6.63
N THR A 176 7.28 2.98 -6.13
CA THR A 176 6.28 2.05 -5.55
C THR A 176 5.56 2.65 -4.34
N GLU A 177 6.19 3.56 -3.60
CA GLU A 177 5.53 4.32 -2.54
C GLU A 177 4.38 5.19 -3.06
N LEU A 178 4.47 5.70 -4.29
CA LEU A 178 3.41 6.47 -4.94
C LEU A 178 2.23 5.60 -5.40
N LEU A 179 2.42 4.27 -5.49
CA LEU A 179 1.49 3.34 -6.09
C LEU A 179 0.70 2.50 -5.08
N LEU A 180 0.51 3.01 -3.85
CA LEU A 180 -0.49 2.40 -2.97
C LEU A 180 -1.87 2.45 -3.65
N PRO A 181 -2.59 1.30 -3.73
CA PRO A 181 -3.88 1.26 -4.41
C PRO A 181 -4.89 2.27 -3.84
N THR A 182 -5.60 2.99 -4.70
CA THR A 182 -6.58 4.00 -4.27
C THR A 182 -7.77 3.41 -3.52
N ASN A 183 -8.09 2.14 -3.79
CA ASN A 183 -9.18 1.40 -3.17
C ASN A 183 -8.76 0.60 -1.94
N ILE A 184 -7.56 0.84 -1.41
CA ILE A 184 -6.96 -0.02 -0.36
C ILE A 184 -7.83 -0.09 0.91
N LEU A 185 -8.49 1.00 1.29
CA LEU A 185 -9.34 1.12 2.48
C LEU A 185 -10.85 1.15 2.18
N THR A 186 -11.25 1.05 0.91
CA THR A 186 -12.67 1.05 0.58
C THR A 186 -13.37 -0.22 1.07
N ASP A 187 -14.68 -0.15 1.22
CA ASP A 187 -15.50 -1.36 1.37
C ASP A 187 -15.26 -2.29 0.17
N GLY A 188 -14.93 -3.54 0.45
CA GLY A 188 -14.47 -4.50 -0.57
C GLY A 188 -13.05 -4.29 -1.08
N GLY A 189 -12.28 -3.34 -0.53
CA GLY A 189 -10.86 -3.18 -0.80
C GLY A 189 -9.99 -4.25 -0.13
N PHE A 190 -8.67 -4.17 -0.33
CA PHE A 190 -7.80 -5.26 0.12
C PHE A 190 -7.65 -5.36 1.64
N VAL A 191 -7.61 -4.23 2.37
CA VAL A 191 -7.60 -4.25 3.84
C VAL A 191 -8.92 -4.80 4.37
N TYR A 192 -10.05 -4.45 3.73
CA TYR A 192 -11.34 -5.04 4.05
C TYR A 192 -11.32 -6.55 3.84
N LEU A 193 -10.84 -7.04 2.69
CA LEU A 193 -10.72 -8.46 2.40
C LEU A 193 -9.88 -9.19 3.45
N LEU A 194 -8.72 -8.64 3.85
CA LEU A 194 -7.86 -9.22 4.89
C LEU A 194 -8.58 -9.37 6.25
N ASN A 195 -9.44 -8.43 6.60
CA ASN A 195 -10.16 -8.43 7.88
C ASN A 195 -11.40 -9.32 7.88
N HIS A 196 -12.02 -9.55 6.72
CA HIS A 196 -13.31 -10.26 6.60
C HIS A 196 -13.22 -11.57 5.81
N THR A 197 -12.01 -12.05 5.50
CA THR A 197 -11.87 -13.27 4.70
C THR A 197 -12.11 -14.54 5.49
N GLU A 198 -12.88 -15.45 4.91
CA GLU A 198 -13.00 -16.84 5.35
C GLU A 198 -12.09 -17.79 4.56
N PHE A 199 -11.33 -17.27 3.58
CA PHE A 199 -10.46 -18.07 2.72
C PHE A 199 -9.22 -18.58 3.43
N ILE A 200 -8.77 -17.89 4.48
CA ILE A 200 -7.62 -18.28 5.30
C ILE A 200 -8.14 -18.59 6.69
N ALA A 201 -8.07 -19.86 7.08
CA ALA A 201 -8.47 -20.28 8.42
C ALA A 201 -7.46 -19.77 9.47
N GLU A 202 -7.94 -19.55 10.68
CA GLU A 202 -7.10 -18.99 11.75
C GLU A 202 -5.86 -19.84 12.05
N GLU A 203 -6.00 -21.16 12.01
CA GLU A 203 -4.90 -22.11 12.17
C GLU A 203 -3.89 -22.06 11.02
N ASP A 204 -4.30 -21.68 9.81
CA ASP A 204 -3.42 -21.61 8.64
C ASP A 204 -2.39 -20.49 8.75
N TYR A 205 -2.69 -19.42 9.47
CA TYR A 205 -1.74 -18.33 9.75
C TYR A 205 -0.49 -18.78 10.51
N ARG A 206 -0.54 -19.92 11.22
CA ARG A 206 0.59 -20.51 11.93
C ARG A 206 1.46 -21.40 11.04
N SER A 207 1.00 -21.73 9.83
CA SER A 207 1.77 -22.54 8.90
C SER A 207 2.87 -21.71 8.22
N PRO A 208 4.14 -22.14 8.28
CA PRO A 208 5.22 -21.45 7.58
C PRO A 208 5.08 -21.52 6.04
N GLU A 209 4.24 -22.44 5.55
CA GLU A 209 4.01 -22.60 4.11
C GLU A 209 2.99 -21.60 3.55
N LEU A 210 2.19 -20.93 4.41
CA LEU A 210 1.10 -20.06 3.98
C LEU A 210 1.56 -18.98 2.98
N ILE A 211 2.62 -18.26 3.33
CA ILE A 211 3.13 -17.17 2.48
C ILE A 211 3.63 -17.71 1.13
N GLY A 212 4.23 -18.90 1.12
CA GLY A 212 4.69 -19.55 -0.11
C GLY A 212 3.55 -19.91 -1.04
N TRP A 213 2.47 -20.48 -0.51
CA TRP A 213 1.27 -20.80 -1.28
C TRP A 213 0.58 -19.54 -1.81
N LEU A 214 0.41 -18.52 -0.98
CA LEU A 214 -0.19 -17.24 -1.40
C LEU A 214 0.62 -16.57 -2.51
N TYR A 215 1.95 -16.55 -2.36
CA TYR A 215 2.87 -16.09 -3.40
C TYR A 215 2.65 -16.83 -4.71
N GLN A 216 2.70 -18.17 -4.68
CA GLN A 216 2.56 -19.00 -5.87
C GLN A 216 1.22 -18.78 -6.57
N PHE A 217 0.13 -18.65 -5.82
CA PHE A 217 -1.20 -18.43 -6.40
C PHE A 217 -1.41 -17.00 -6.89
N TYR A 218 -0.71 -16.03 -6.33
CA TYR A 218 -0.78 -14.65 -6.81
C TYR A 218 -0.15 -14.51 -8.21
N ILE A 219 0.97 -15.19 -8.47
CA ILE A 219 1.70 -15.10 -9.74
C ILE A 219 1.26 -16.11 -10.80
N SER A 220 0.38 -17.06 -10.48
CA SER A 220 -0.13 -18.08 -11.41
C SER A 220 -1.37 -17.59 -12.17
#